data_31e7f8fb75899754de62cead519ec8cb
#
_entry.id   31e7f8fb75899754de62cead519ec8cb
#
_cell.length_a   1.000
_cell.length_b   1.000
_cell.length_c   1.000
_cell.angle_alpha   90.00
_cell.angle_beta   90.00
_cell.angle_gamma   90.00
#
_symmetry.space_group_name_H-M   'P 1'
#
loop_
_entity.id
_entity.type
_entity.pdbx_description
1 polymer ?
#
loop_
_entity_poly.entity_id
_entity_poly.type
_entity_poly.pdbx_seq_one_letter_code
_entity_poly.pdbx_strand_id
1 'polypeptide(L)'
;MNKQVKPVVIGTIGAGYAAHLHGNGYEKVSGVPIRLKTVCDLNLDLANQVKERYGYEQAITNFDDMLADPEIDVIDIVTPPFLHCSMAIKALKAGKHVICEKPLTGYFGKPGEENVGRTEKAKMYREVMAIMDELKEVVDSTDKKFLYA
;
A
#
# COMPACT_ATOMS: atom_id res chain seq x y z
N MET A 1 0.63 36.49 4.00
CA MET A 1 0.96 35.39 4.93
C MET A 1 1.02 34.12 4.11
N ASN A 2 2.21 33.61 3.81
CA ASN A 2 2.35 32.29 3.18
C ASN A 2 1.85 31.23 4.16
N LYS A 3 0.70 30.63 3.91
CA LYS A 3 0.30 29.39 4.63
C LYS A 3 1.35 28.34 4.29
N GLN A 4 2.17 27.99 5.27
CA GLN A 4 3.11 26.89 5.14
C GLN A 4 2.28 25.63 4.89
N VAL A 5 2.37 25.06 3.69
CA VAL A 5 1.64 23.84 3.36
C VAL A 5 2.21 22.70 4.18
N LYS A 6 1.36 22.03 4.97
CA LYS A 6 1.78 20.85 5.74
C LYS A 6 2.24 19.76 4.77
N PRO A 7 3.39 19.10 5.01
CA PRO A 7 3.80 17.99 4.17
C PRO A 7 2.82 16.82 4.25
N VAL A 8 2.62 16.12 3.14
CA VAL A 8 1.95 14.83 3.11
C VAL A 8 2.93 13.77 3.60
N VAL A 9 2.57 13.04 4.64
CA VAL A 9 3.43 12.05 5.28
C VAL A 9 3.09 10.66 4.76
N ILE A 10 4.09 9.97 4.20
CA ILE A 10 3.94 8.70 3.51
C ILE A 10 4.59 7.57 4.30
N GLY A 11 3.86 6.47 4.45
CA GLY A 11 4.38 5.16 4.86
C GLY A 11 4.25 4.17 3.69
N THR A 12 5.33 3.48 3.33
CA THR A 12 5.35 2.50 2.24
C THR A 12 5.43 1.08 2.79
N ILE A 13 4.52 0.21 2.37
CA ILE A 13 4.52 -1.22 2.70
C ILE A 13 4.97 -2.05 1.51
N GLY A 14 6.06 -2.81 1.69
CA GLY A 14 6.83 -3.52 0.69
C GLY A 14 8.15 -2.79 0.40
N ALA A 15 9.25 -3.53 0.28
CA ALA A 15 10.58 -3.01 0.00
C ALA A 15 11.23 -3.69 -1.23
N GLY A 16 10.39 -4.26 -2.11
CA GLY A 16 10.82 -4.88 -3.37
C GLY A 16 11.02 -3.86 -4.50
N TYR A 17 11.04 -4.36 -5.73
CA TYR A 17 11.29 -3.55 -6.92
C TYR A 17 10.34 -2.34 -7.06
N ALA A 18 9.06 -2.52 -6.78
CA ALA A 18 8.07 -1.43 -6.90
C ALA A 18 8.34 -0.29 -5.90
N ALA A 19 8.88 -0.58 -4.71
CA ALA A 19 9.29 0.46 -3.75
C ALA A 19 10.37 1.39 -4.33
N HIS A 20 11.28 0.86 -5.15
CA HIS A 20 12.28 1.68 -5.83
C HIS A 20 11.68 2.53 -6.95
N LEU A 21 10.65 2.04 -7.66
CA LEU A 21 9.94 2.84 -8.67
C LEU A 21 9.23 4.03 -8.01
N HIS A 22 8.49 3.78 -6.93
CA HIS A 22 7.77 4.81 -6.18
C HIS A 22 8.73 5.79 -5.50
N GLY A 23 9.81 5.29 -4.88
CA GLY A 23 10.87 6.13 -4.30
C GLY A 23 11.48 7.11 -5.31
N ASN A 24 11.82 6.63 -6.51
CA ASN A 24 12.29 7.49 -7.60
C ASN A 24 11.21 8.48 -8.07
N GLY A 25 9.93 8.13 -7.96
CA GLY A 25 8.80 9.01 -8.23
C GLY A 25 8.71 10.13 -7.18
N TYR A 26 8.82 9.79 -5.92
CA TYR A 26 8.78 10.75 -4.81
C TYR A 26 9.88 11.80 -4.88
N GLU A 27 11.08 11.44 -5.32
CA GLU A 27 12.18 12.40 -5.55
C GLU A 27 11.84 13.48 -6.59
N LYS A 28 10.84 13.26 -7.45
CA LYS A 28 10.41 14.17 -8.52
C LYS A 28 9.16 14.97 -8.20
N VAL A 29 8.52 14.71 -7.05
CA VAL A 29 7.32 15.44 -6.65
C VAL A 29 7.66 16.92 -6.42
N SER A 30 6.89 17.80 -7.04
CA SER A 30 7.04 19.24 -6.91
C SER A 30 5.69 19.89 -6.60
N GLY A 31 5.73 21.06 -5.98
CA GLY A 31 4.52 21.84 -5.64
C GLY A 31 3.80 21.40 -4.37
N VAL A 32 4.04 20.20 -3.89
CA VAL A 32 3.51 19.68 -2.60
C VAL A 32 4.68 19.11 -1.80
N PRO A 33 4.92 19.58 -0.56
CA PRO A 33 5.93 18.98 0.29
C PRO A 33 5.50 17.57 0.70
N ILE A 34 6.41 16.61 0.61
CA ILE A 34 6.21 15.24 1.08
C ILE A 34 7.24 14.88 2.15
N ARG A 35 6.90 13.96 3.03
CA ARG A 35 7.78 13.39 4.04
C ARG A 35 7.68 11.86 4.00
N LEU A 36 8.76 11.19 3.69
CA LEU A 36 8.84 9.74 3.69
C LEU A 36 9.15 9.28 5.12
N LYS A 37 8.14 8.83 5.84
CA LYS A 37 8.29 8.53 7.27
C LYS A 37 8.72 7.10 7.52
N THR A 38 7.97 6.13 7.00
CA THR A 38 8.16 4.72 7.35
C THR A 38 8.17 3.86 6.12
N VAL A 39 9.14 2.96 6.02
CA VAL A 39 9.08 1.82 5.12
C VAL A 39 8.95 0.53 5.93
N CYS A 40 8.04 -0.35 5.52
CA CYS A 40 7.73 -1.60 6.19
C CYS A 40 7.91 -2.79 5.24
N ASP A 41 8.65 -3.80 5.66
CA ASP A 41 8.75 -5.08 4.95
C ASP A 41 9.03 -6.19 5.98
N LEU A 42 8.59 -7.42 5.72
CA LEU A 42 8.91 -8.57 6.57
C LEU A 42 10.42 -8.79 6.67
N ASN A 43 11.17 -8.42 5.64
CA ASN A 43 12.63 -8.41 5.62
C ASN A 43 13.14 -7.02 5.99
N LEU A 44 13.60 -6.87 7.24
CA LEU A 44 14.10 -5.59 7.76
C LEU A 44 15.33 -5.06 6.98
N ASP A 45 16.17 -5.95 6.45
CA ASP A 45 17.34 -5.52 5.67
C ASP A 45 16.93 -4.87 4.35
N LEU A 46 15.90 -5.39 3.67
CA LEU A 46 15.33 -4.74 2.49
C LEU A 46 14.68 -3.41 2.84
N ALA A 47 13.93 -3.35 3.94
CA ALA A 47 13.33 -2.10 4.41
C ALA A 47 14.41 -1.05 4.72
N ASN A 48 15.51 -1.44 5.38
CA ASN A 48 16.63 -0.54 5.64
C ASN A 48 17.31 -0.04 4.37
N GLN A 49 17.50 -0.89 3.35
CA GLN A 49 18.06 -0.46 2.06
C GLN A 49 17.19 0.62 1.38
N VAL A 50 15.88 0.41 1.35
CA VAL A 50 14.93 1.39 0.80
C VAL A 50 14.94 2.68 1.64
N LYS A 51 14.95 2.54 2.98
CA LYS A 51 15.05 3.69 3.90
C LYS A 51 16.26 4.54 3.60
N GLU A 52 17.44 3.95 3.53
CA GLU A 52 18.70 4.67 3.29
C GLU A 52 18.74 5.29 1.89
N ARG A 53 18.21 4.57 0.89
CA ARG A 53 18.24 5.04 -0.50
C ARG A 53 17.36 6.26 -0.75
N TYR A 54 16.19 6.33 -0.10
CA TYR A 54 15.17 7.36 -0.37
C TYR A 54 14.91 8.31 0.81
N GLY A 55 15.61 8.13 1.93
CA GLY A 55 15.53 9.03 3.06
C GLY A 55 14.27 8.87 3.91
N TYR A 56 13.72 7.65 4.03
CA TYR A 56 12.71 7.38 5.05
C TYR A 56 13.30 7.53 6.45
N GLU A 57 12.49 8.02 7.40
CA GLU A 57 12.93 8.24 8.77
C GLU A 57 13.17 6.92 9.51
N GLN A 58 12.35 5.90 9.24
CA GLN A 58 12.45 4.60 9.88
C GLN A 58 12.10 3.43 8.96
N ALA A 59 12.63 2.26 9.31
CA ALA A 59 12.29 0.96 8.74
C ALA A 59 11.71 0.05 9.83
N ILE A 60 10.61 -0.64 9.55
CA ILE A 60 9.92 -1.53 10.47
C ILE A 60 9.49 -2.83 9.78
N THR A 61 9.04 -3.81 10.57
CA THR A 61 8.55 -5.09 10.04
C THR A 61 7.07 -5.36 10.32
N ASN A 62 6.44 -4.52 11.14
CA ASN A 62 5.04 -4.68 11.51
C ASN A 62 4.17 -3.60 10.85
N PHE A 63 3.25 -4.03 9.98
CA PHE A 63 2.34 -3.12 9.28
C PHE A 63 1.34 -2.43 10.22
N ASP A 64 0.90 -3.11 11.28
CA ASP A 64 -0.06 -2.53 12.22
C ASP A 64 0.54 -1.35 13.00
N ASP A 65 1.84 -1.36 13.29
CA ASP A 65 2.53 -0.23 13.90
C ASP A 65 2.56 0.99 12.96
N MET A 66 2.72 0.76 11.64
CA MET A 66 2.62 1.83 10.64
C MET A 66 1.20 2.42 10.59
N LEU A 67 0.17 1.57 10.64
CA LEU A 67 -1.23 2.00 10.62
C LEU A 67 -1.60 2.81 11.87
N ALA A 68 -1.03 2.45 13.02
CA ALA A 68 -1.27 3.12 14.29
C ALA A 68 -0.56 4.50 14.40
N ASP A 69 0.40 4.79 13.54
CA ASP A 69 1.14 6.06 13.56
C ASP A 69 0.24 7.22 13.10
N PRO A 70 -0.09 8.17 14.02
CA PRO A 70 -1.00 9.27 13.69
C PRO A 70 -0.41 10.32 12.73
N GLU A 71 0.90 10.31 12.54
CA GLU A 71 1.54 11.27 11.61
C GLU A 71 1.43 10.84 10.15
N ILE A 72 1.29 9.52 9.88
CA ILE A 72 1.18 9.02 8.51
C ILE A 72 -0.19 9.36 7.94
N ASP A 73 -0.20 10.08 6.84
CA ASP A 73 -1.41 10.47 6.10
C ASP A 73 -1.77 9.43 5.02
N VAL A 74 -0.76 8.85 4.36
CA VAL A 74 -0.91 7.97 3.19
C VAL A 74 -0.14 6.67 3.39
N ILE A 75 -0.79 5.54 3.09
CA ILE A 75 -0.14 4.24 2.94
C ILE A 75 0.04 3.96 1.45
N ASP A 76 1.29 3.75 1.05
CA ASP A 76 1.69 3.36 -0.29
C ASP A 76 1.95 1.85 -0.31
N ILE A 77 1.10 1.10 -1.02
CA ILE A 77 1.09 -0.38 -1.04
C ILE A 77 1.80 -0.87 -2.30
N VAL A 78 3.00 -1.41 -2.12
CA VAL A 78 3.87 -1.94 -3.18
C VAL A 78 4.27 -3.40 -2.92
N THR A 79 3.41 -4.13 -2.24
CA THR A 79 3.56 -5.55 -1.89
C THR A 79 3.18 -6.46 -3.07
N PRO A 80 3.30 -7.80 -2.92
CA PRO A 80 2.72 -8.72 -3.89
C PRO A 80 1.20 -8.56 -4.04
N PRO A 81 0.64 -8.72 -5.27
CA PRO A 81 -0.75 -8.38 -5.59
C PRO A 81 -1.82 -9.06 -4.73
N PHE A 82 -1.56 -10.27 -4.23
CA PHE A 82 -2.53 -10.98 -3.38
C PHE A 82 -2.77 -10.33 -2.01
N LEU A 83 -1.93 -9.36 -1.61
CA LEU A 83 -2.05 -8.59 -0.38
C LEU A 83 -2.72 -7.22 -0.59
N HIS A 84 -2.82 -6.73 -1.82
CA HIS A 84 -3.22 -5.35 -2.11
C HIS A 84 -4.58 -4.98 -1.50
N CYS A 85 -5.64 -5.72 -1.82
CA CYS A 85 -6.97 -5.38 -1.32
C CYS A 85 -7.08 -5.47 0.20
N SER A 86 -6.53 -6.52 0.82
CA SER A 86 -6.60 -6.68 2.28
C SER A 86 -5.84 -5.57 3.02
N MET A 87 -4.68 -5.17 2.51
CA MET A 87 -3.90 -4.07 3.08
C MET A 87 -4.58 -2.72 2.85
N ALA A 88 -5.16 -2.50 1.66
CA ALA A 88 -5.91 -1.28 1.35
C ALA A 88 -7.11 -1.12 2.27
N ILE A 89 -7.89 -2.18 2.47
CA ILE A 89 -9.02 -2.20 3.41
C ILE A 89 -8.57 -1.86 4.84
N LYS A 90 -7.49 -2.49 5.31
CA LYS A 90 -6.92 -2.19 6.63
C LYS A 90 -6.49 -0.73 6.77
N ALA A 91 -5.80 -0.20 5.78
CA ALA A 91 -5.31 1.18 5.78
C ALA A 91 -6.47 2.19 5.77
N LEU A 92 -7.47 2.00 4.91
CA LEU A 92 -8.65 2.87 4.86
C LEU A 92 -9.43 2.84 6.19
N LYS A 93 -9.65 1.64 6.78
CA LYS A 93 -10.29 1.48 8.09
C LYS A 93 -9.48 2.13 9.23
N ALA A 94 -8.16 2.21 9.10
CA ALA A 94 -7.29 2.93 10.01
C ALA A 94 -7.26 4.46 9.77
N GLY A 95 -8.09 4.97 8.85
CA GLY A 95 -8.19 6.39 8.54
C GLY A 95 -7.04 6.93 7.70
N LYS A 96 -6.36 6.08 6.92
CA LYS A 96 -5.28 6.48 6.03
C LYS A 96 -5.76 6.59 4.59
N HIS A 97 -5.21 7.54 3.83
CA HIS A 97 -5.30 7.51 2.38
C HIS A 97 -4.46 6.36 1.83
N VAL A 98 -4.79 5.87 0.65
CA VAL A 98 -4.10 4.71 0.05
C VAL A 98 -3.68 5.02 -1.37
N ILE A 99 -2.42 4.69 -1.68
CA ILE A 99 -1.91 4.47 -3.04
C ILE A 99 -1.65 2.96 -3.15
N CYS A 100 -2.12 2.31 -4.19
CA CYS A 100 -1.96 0.87 -4.37
C CYS A 100 -1.45 0.54 -5.76
N GLU A 101 -0.38 -0.24 -5.83
CA GLU A 101 0.19 -0.72 -7.09
C GLU A 101 -0.74 -1.70 -7.82
N LYS A 102 -0.57 -1.76 -9.12
CA LYS A 102 -1.24 -2.73 -10.02
C LYS A 102 -0.59 -4.13 -9.90
N PRO A 103 -1.31 -5.21 -10.25
CA PRO A 103 -2.76 -5.27 -10.40
C PRO A 103 -3.45 -5.16 -9.05
N LEU A 104 -4.63 -4.54 -9.00
CA LEU A 104 -5.34 -4.31 -7.74
C LEU A 104 -5.67 -5.62 -7.02
N THR A 105 -6.12 -6.62 -7.77
CA THR A 105 -6.38 -7.97 -7.27
C THR A 105 -6.40 -9.01 -8.40
N GLY A 106 -6.60 -10.27 -8.04
CA GLY A 106 -6.74 -11.40 -8.93
C GLY A 106 -7.15 -12.63 -8.15
N TYR A 107 -7.31 -13.75 -8.84
CA TYR A 107 -7.47 -15.05 -8.21
C TYR A 107 -6.09 -15.69 -8.01
N PHE A 108 -5.70 -15.88 -6.78
CA PHE A 108 -4.40 -16.43 -6.41
C PHE A 108 -4.46 -17.85 -5.81
N GLY A 109 -5.67 -18.43 -5.68
CA GLY A 109 -5.89 -19.70 -5.01
C GLY A 109 -5.69 -19.62 -3.50
N LYS A 110 -5.70 -20.80 -2.87
CA LYS A 110 -5.40 -20.94 -1.45
C LYS A 110 -3.91 -21.26 -1.25
N PRO A 111 -3.34 -20.97 -0.07
CA PRO A 111 -1.98 -21.39 0.24
C PRO A 111 -1.79 -22.89 -0.01
N GLY A 112 -0.80 -23.27 -0.83
CA GLY A 112 -0.52 -24.65 -1.22
C GLY A 112 -1.41 -25.22 -2.33
N GLU A 113 -2.33 -24.44 -2.90
CA GLU A 113 -3.15 -24.86 -4.04
C GLU A 113 -2.29 -24.95 -5.32
N GLU A 114 -2.23 -26.12 -5.92
CA GLU A 114 -1.57 -26.34 -7.20
C GLU A 114 -2.50 -26.05 -8.38
N ASN A 115 -1.93 -25.71 -9.53
CA ASN A 115 -2.67 -25.50 -10.77
C ASN A 115 -3.79 -24.44 -10.70
N VAL A 116 -3.59 -23.40 -9.90
CA VAL A 116 -4.54 -22.29 -9.72
C VAL A 116 -5.12 -21.79 -11.04
N GLY A 117 -4.31 -21.70 -12.11
CA GLY A 117 -4.76 -21.27 -13.44
C GLY A 117 -5.78 -22.20 -14.12
N ARG A 118 -5.99 -23.41 -13.59
CA ARG A 118 -6.99 -24.38 -14.08
C ARG A 118 -8.31 -24.33 -13.31
N THR A 119 -8.41 -23.51 -12.29
CA THR A 119 -9.65 -23.28 -11.54
C THR A 119 -10.78 -22.81 -12.48
N GLU A 120 -12.01 -23.25 -12.20
CA GLU A 120 -13.19 -22.83 -12.95
C GLU A 120 -13.33 -21.31 -12.97
N LYS A 121 -13.48 -20.73 -14.17
CA LYS A 121 -13.55 -19.29 -14.37
C LYS A 121 -14.65 -18.60 -13.56
N ALA A 122 -15.82 -19.25 -13.44
CA ALA A 122 -16.94 -18.73 -12.65
C ALA A 122 -16.60 -18.67 -11.15
N LYS A 123 -15.83 -19.63 -10.62
CA LYS A 123 -15.32 -19.60 -9.24
C LYS A 123 -14.33 -18.45 -9.06
N MET A 124 -13.34 -18.34 -9.96
CA MET A 124 -12.36 -17.24 -9.91
C MET A 124 -13.07 -15.88 -9.89
N TYR A 125 -14.03 -15.69 -10.79
CA TYR A 125 -14.80 -14.45 -10.89
C TYR A 125 -15.54 -14.13 -9.58
N ARG A 126 -16.27 -15.08 -9.01
CA ARG A 126 -17.01 -14.87 -7.76
C ARG A 126 -16.12 -14.48 -6.60
N GLU A 127 -14.96 -15.15 -6.44
CA GLU A 127 -14.05 -14.86 -5.34
C GLU A 127 -13.37 -13.49 -5.51
N VAL A 128 -12.97 -13.12 -6.72
CA VAL A 128 -12.40 -11.80 -7.00
C VAL A 128 -13.44 -10.70 -6.78
N MET A 129 -14.68 -10.89 -7.25
CA MET A 129 -15.73 -9.90 -7.06
C MET A 129 -16.10 -9.70 -5.60
N ALA A 130 -16.10 -10.77 -4.78
CA ALA A 130 -16.35 -10.63 -3.34
C ALA A 130 -15.30 -9.73 -2.64
N ILE A 131 -14.02 -9.86 -3.00
CA ILE A 131 -12.95 -8.99 -2.48
C ILE A 131 -13.13 -7.55 -2.98
N MET A 132 -13.51 -7.37 -4.23
CA MET A 132 -13.74 -6.04 -4.83
C MET A 132 -14.94 -5.35 -4.20
N ASP A 133 -16.02 -6.09 -3.92
CA ASP A 133 -17.21 -5.56 -3.26
C ASP A 133 -16.89 -5.10 -1.83
N GLU A 134 -16.10 -5.87 -1.06
CA GLU A 134 -15.64 -5.46 0.27
C GLU A 134 -14.80 -4.17 0.19
N LEU A 135 -13.83 -4.11 -0.72
CA LEU A 135 -13.02 -2.90 -0.90
C LEU A 135 -13.88 -1.70 -1.27
N LYS A 136 -14.84 -1.89 -2.18
CA LYS A 136 -15.76 -0.83 -2.59
C LYS A 136 -16.59 -0.31 -1.42
N GLU A 137 -17.16 -1.18 -0.61
CA GLU A 137 -17.92 -0.79 0.59
C GLU A 137 -17.07 0.08 1.53
N VAL A 138 -15.80 -0.30 1.75
CA VAL A 138 -14.90 0.46 2.61
C VAL A 138 -14.57 1.82 1.98
N VAL A 139 -14.27 1.87 0.68
CA VAL A 139 -14.01 3.14 -0.03
C VAL A 139 -15.22 4.07 0.05
N ASP A 140 -16.42 3.55 -0.16
CA ASP A 140 -17.66 4.35 -0.14
C ASP A 140 -18.02 4.83 1.30
N SER A 141 -17.55 4.14 2.33
CA SER A 141 -17.83 4.45 3.74
C SER A 141 -16.85 5.44 4.39
N THR A 142 -15.80 5.84 3.70
CA THR A 142 -14.75 6.73 4.25
C THR A 142 -14.57 8.01 3.43
N ASP A 143 -14.05 9.06 4.07
CA ASP A 143 -13.59 10.29 3.41
C ASP A 143 -12.16 10.16 2.84
N LYS A 144 -11.49 9.04 3.09
CA LYS A 144 -10.12 8.80 2.64
C LYS A 144 -10.08 8.53 1.14
N LYS A 145 -8.99 8.91 0.52
CA LYS A 145 -8.79 8.71 -0.93
C LYS A 145 -8.12 7.36 -1.14
N PHE A 146 -8.60 6.65 -2.14
CA PHE A 146 -7.99 5.45 -2.66
C PHE A 146 -7.54 5.74 -4.10
N LEU A 147 -6.23 5.63 -4.33
CA LEU A 147 -5.62 5.78 -5.64
C LEU A 147 -5.04 4.43 -6.07
N TYR A 148 -5.38 4.04 -7.27
CA TYR A 148 -4.83 2.85 -7.92
C TYR A 148 -3.85 3.29 -9.01
N ALA A 149 -2.60 2.82 -8.97
CA ALA A 149 -1.50 3.25 -9.84
C ALA A 149 -1.12 2.14 -10.84
#